data_9c3f68153f0cdb17f5d8a8aca6ce39ac
#
_entry.id   9c3f68153f0cdb17f5d8a8aca6ce39ac
#
_cell.length_a   1.000
_cell.length_b   1.000
_cell.length_c   1.000
_cell.angle_alpha   90.00
_cell.angle_beta   90.00
_cell.angle_gamma   90.00
#
_symmetry.space_group_name_H-M   'P 1'
#
loop_
_entity.id
_entity.type
_entity.pdbx_description
1 polymer ?
#
loop_
_entity_poly.entity_id
_entity_poly.type
_entity_poly.pdbx_seq_one_letter_code
_entity_poly.pdbx_strand_id
1 'polypeptide(L)'
;MKTLLVEKNKIRANLETVKAKAGKAQVIAVLKANAYGLGLREMAQLCREASIRRFAVTEPEDAVRLRDWGFGEEEIIVLRSTANAQEIQQILQSGATATVGSYDAALALHGLAESQGMVCDVHIKVATGMGRYGFLPTEIDRILSVYRYLTNLNVTGTYTHYANAFKSVKKTQLQLDAFLSVVEKIRAAGFEPGMLSASNSEAMFGCKTDNLDAVRIGSALGGRVIAKGDHGLQRTGRLQSEISEVRWLPAGCPVGYGSAYVTKHPTRVAIIPVGSADGYMVEKARSSFGFKECFRAACSAMLSFFRRRKYYVQVNGKRVPVIGHVGVNHTAIDVTDVECGPGTVVQLDAAPLFVPASIPRQYVD
;
A
#
# COMPACT_ATOMS: atom_id res chain seq x y z
N MET A 1 18.68 7.54 -17.74
CA MET A 1 18.19 6.23 -17.22
C MET A 1 17.03 6.48 -16.24
N LYS A 2 15.97 5.58 -16.15
CA LYS A 2 14.87 5.75 -15.18
C LYS A 2 15.18 4.94 -13.93
N THR A 3 14.95 5.51 -12.72
CA THR A 3 15.22 4.84 -11.45
C THR A 3 14.26 5.33 -10.38
N LEU A 4 13.77 4.44 -9.53
CA LEU A 4 13.08 4.81 -8.31
C LEU A 4 14.11 4.88 -7.17
N LEU A 5 14.43 6.09 -6.73
CA LEU A 5 15.31 6.32 -5.59
C LEU A 5 14.56 6.08 -4.29
N VAL A 6 15.05 5.19 -3.44
CA VAL A 6 14.44 4.83 -2.16
C VAL A 6 15.41 5.14 -1.02
N GLU A 7 15.04 6.09 -0.17
CA GLU A 7 15.88 6.54 0.95
C GLU A 7 15.65 5.65 2.18
N LYS A 8 16.60 4.76 2.49
CA LYS A 8 16.53 3.79 3.61
C LYS A 8 16.43 4.49 4.97
N ASN A 9 17.17 5.59 5.17
CA ASN A 9 17.13 6.33 6.44
C ASN A 9 15.75 6.89 6.76
N LYS A 10 14.98 7.32 5.72
CA LYS A 10 13.59 7.72 5.91
C LYS A 10 12.68 6.56 6.28
N ILE A 11 12.92 5.38 5.70
CA ILE A 11 12.16 4.18 6.06
C ILE A 11 12.48 3.78 7.50
N ARG A 12 13.74 3.80 7.92
CA ARG A 12 14.14 3.52 9.32
C ARG A 12 13.47 4.50 10.29
N ALA A 13 13.46 5.79 9.99
CA ALA A 13 12.77 6.79 10.79
C ALA A 13 11.26 6.54 10.88
N ASN A 14 10.63 6.15 9.76
CA ASN A 14 9.22 5.77 9.73
C ASN A 14 8.93 4.51 10.57
N LEU A 15 9.80 3.51 10.52
CA LEU A 15 9.69 2.29 11.32
C LEU A 15 9.74 2.61 12.81
N GLU A 16 10.66 3.46 13.26
CA GLU A 16 10.73 3.90 14.66
C GLU A 16 9.48 4.70 15.07
N THR A 17 8.99 5.60 14.21
CA THR A 17 7.73 6.34 14.44
C THR A 17 6.54 5.38 14.58
N VAL A 18 6.46 4.37 13.72
CA VAL A 18 5.41 3.35 13.75
C VAL A 18 5.49 2.53 15.05
N LYS A 19 6.67 2.06 15.46
CA LYS A 19 6.88 1.30 16.70
C LYS A 19 6.49 2.13 17.92
N ALA A 20 6.95 3.37 18.00
CA ALA A 20 6.61 4.28 19.09
C ALA A 20 5.08 4.50 19.19
N LYS A 21 4.41 4.66 18.04
CA LYS A 21 2.96 4.84 17.98
C LYS A 21 2.17 3.57 18.30
N ALA A 22 2.69 2.40 17.96
CA ALA A 22 2.09 1.10 18.29
C ALA A 22 2.11 0.83 19.78
N GLY A 23 3.09 1.37 20.52
CA GLY A 23 3.23 1.18 21.97
C GLY A 23 3.53 -0.28 22.32
N LYS A 24 2.61 -0.93 23.04
CA LYS A 24 2.74 -2.35 23.42
C LYS A 24 2.26 -3.31 22.32
N ALA A 25 1.50 -2.82 21.35
CA ALA A 25 1.00 -3.64 20.25
C ALA A 25 2.14 -4.05 19.31
N GLN A 26 2.08 -5.27 18.83
CA GLN A 26 3.05 -5.78 17.87
C GLN A 26 2.80 -5.16 16.49
N VAL A 27 3.86 -4.93 15.72
CA VAL A 27 3.75 -4.41 14.36
C VAL A 27 3.80 -5.57 13.37
N ILE A 28 2.75 -5.71 12.58
CA ILE A 28 2.72 -6.55 11.38
C ILE A 28 2.99 -5.66 10.18
N ALA A 29 4.14 -5.81 9.55
CA ALA A 29 4.52 -5.04 8.35
C ALA A 29 3.77 -5.58 7.12
N VAL A 30 2.87 -4.77 6.56
CA VAL A 30 2.12 -5.14 5.35
C VAL A 30 2.92 -4.78 4.12
N LEU A 31 3.42 -5.79 3.42
CA LEU A 31 4.39 -5.66 2.31
C LEU A 31 3.78 -5.96 0.93
N LYS A 32 2.47 -5.98 0.81
CA LYS A 32 1.76 -6.26 -0.44
C LYS A 32 2.13 -5.31 -1.59
N ALA A 33 1.88 -5.75 -2.83
CA ALA A 33 2.16 -4.99 -4.05
C ALA A 33 3.62 -4.49 -4.10
N ASN A 34 4.56 -5.44 -3.93
CA ASN A 34 6.00 -5.16 -3.87
C ASN A 34 6.34 -4.11 -2.79
N ALA A 35 5.79 -4.29 -1.58
CA ALA A 35 5.90 -3.34 -0.46
C ALA A 35 5.46 -1.92 -0.87
N TYR A 36 4.26 -1.81 -1.45
CA TYR A 36 3.74 -0.53 -2.01
C TYR A 36 4.67 0.08 -3.07
N GLY A 37 5.36 -0.76 -3.84
CA GLY A 37 6.28 -0.37 -4.89
C GLY A 37 7.70 -0.04 -4.43
N LEU A 38 7.97 -0.15 -3.13
CA LEU A 38 9.29 0.17 -2.55
C LEU A 38 10.30 -0.98 -2.63
N GLY A 39 9.87 -2.20 -3.00
CA GLY A 39 10.71 -3.40 -3.04
C GLY A 39 10.42 -4.34 -1.87
N LEU A 40 9.92 -5.55 -2.16
CA LEU A 40 9.48 -6.51 -1.15
C LEU A 40 10.64 -6.98 -0.27
N ARG A 41 11.75 -7.41 -0.90
CA ARG A 41 12.92 -7.97 -0.21
C ARG A 41 13.58 -6.95 0.72
N GLU A 42 13.85 -5.77 0.20
CA GLU A 42 14.56 -4.71 0.91
C GLU A 42 13.71 -4.15 2.06
N MET A 43 12.41 -3.98 1.84
CA MET A 43 11.50 -3.55 2.91
C MET A 43 11.37 -4.60 4.00
N ALA A 44 11.29 -5.89 3.66
CA ALA A 44 11.31 -6.97 4.65
C ALA A 44 12.61 -6.97 5.46
N GLN A 45 13.76 -6.74 4.78
CA GLN A 45 15.06 -6.64 5.44
C GLN A 45 15.12 -5.46 6.42
N LEU A 46 14.66 -4.27 6.01
CA LEU A 46 14.61 -3.10 6.90
C LEU A 46 13.66 -3.31 8.08
N CYS A 47 12.53 -4.00 7.87
CA CYS A 47 11.63 -4.38 8.96
C CYS A 47 12.30 -5.37 9.93
N ARG A 48 13.03 -6.37 9.43
CA ARG A 48 13.81 -7.32 10.23
C ARG A 48 14.87 -6.60 11.07
N GLU A 49 15.62 -5.66 10.49
CA GLU A 49 16.61 -4.83 11.16
C GLU A 49 15.97 -4.00 12.29
N ALA A 50 14.75 -3.51 12.09
CA ALA A 50 13.96 -2.81 13.11
C ALA A 50 13.27 -3.76 14.13
N SER A 51 13.62 -5.06 14.15
CA SER A 51 13.04 -6.09 15.02
C SER A 51 11.55 -6.35 14.81
N ILE A 52 11.03 -6.06 13.61
CA ILE A 52 9.69 -6.47 13.22
C ILE A 52 9.77 -7.87 12.60
N ARG A 53 9.11 -8.84 13.25
CA ARG A 53 9.19 -10.27 12.92
C ARG A 53 7.89 -10.81 12.29
N ARG A 54 6.92 -9.94 12.00
CA ARG A 54 5.64 -10.32 11.37
C ARG A 54 5.44 -9.54 10.10
N PHE A 55 5.26 -10.26 9.00
CA PHE A 55 5.00 -9.71 7.68
C PHE A 55 3.62 -10.11 7.21
N ALA A 56 2.98 -9.29 6.40
CA ALA A 56 1.73 -9.63 5.77
C ALA A 56 1.75 -9.28 4.28
N VAL A 57 1.41 -10.25 3.47
CA VAL A 57 1.32 -10.13 2.01
C VAL A 57 -0.12 -10.43 1.54
N THR A 58 -0.43 -10.17 0.28
CA THR A 58 -1.73 -10.55 -0.29
C THR A 58 -1.61 -11.75 -1.22
N GLU A 59 -0.50 -11.87 -1.91
CA GLU A 59 -0.25 -12.95 -2.86
C GLU A 59 0.56 -14.07 -2.18
N PRO A 60 0.11 -15.34 -2.23
CA PRO A 60 0.86 -16.48 -1.68
C PRO A 60 2.27 -16.60 -2.27
N GLU A 61 2.44 -16.25 -3.54
CA GLU A 61 3.75 -16.23 -4.21
C GLU A 61 4.75 -15.29 -3.52
N ASP A 62 4.29 -14.15 -2.98
CA ASP A 62 5.17 -13.25 -2.22
C ASP A 62 5.64 -13.89 -0.90
N ALA A 63 4.84 -14.77 -0.28
CA ALA A 63 5.26 -15.54 0.89
C ALA A 63 6.35 -16.56 0.53
N VAL A 64 6.19 -17.28 -0.58
CA VAL A 64 7.22 -18.20 -1.11
C VAL A 64 8.52 -17.43 -1.38
N ARG A 65 8.45 -16.31 -2.10
CA ARG A 65 9.64 -15.46 -2.38
C ARG A 65 10.35 -14.99 -1.12
N LEU A 66 9.60 -14.60 -0.09
CA LEU A 66 10.21 -14.20 1.18
C LEU A 66 10.97 -15.38 1.82
N ARG A 67 10.41 -16.60 1.81
CA ARG A 67 11.12 -17.79 2.29
C ARG A 67 12.39 -18.08 1.48
N ASP A 68 12.31 -18.01 0.15
CA ASP A 68 13.45 -18.20 -0.75
C ASP A 68 14.57 -17.18 -0.49
N TRP A 69 14.23 -15.98 -0.04
CA TRP A 69 15.20 -14.95 0.33
C TRP A 69 15.72 -15.05 1.76
N GLY A 70 15.39 -16.14 2.47
CA GLY A 70 15.91 -16.44 3.81
C GLY A 70 15.16 -15.76 4.96
N PHE A 71 13.90 -15.36 4.76
CA PHE A 71 13.02 -14.91 5.84
C PHE A 71 12.32 -16.12 6.48
N GLY A 72 13.10 -17.02 7.13
CA GLY A 72 12.62 -18.28 7.69
C GLY A 72 11.96 -18.18 9.06
N GLU A 73 12.43 -17.25 9.90
CA GLU A 73 11.99 -17.08 11.28
C GLU A 73 10.78 -16.14 11.43
N GLU A 74 10.49 -15.33 10.42
CA GLU A 74 9.39 -14.40 10.45
C GLU A 74 8.06 -15.09 10.22
N GLU A 75 7.04 -14.69 10.96
CA GLU A 75 5.66 -15.05 10.64
C GLU A 75 5.23 -14.29 9.37
N ILE A 76 4.78 -15.03 8.35
CA ILE A 76 4.28 -14.46 7.11
C ILE A 76 2.78 -14.77 7.01
N ILE A 77 1.96 -13.72 7.00
CA ILE A 77 0.50 -13.81 6.96
C ILE A 77 0.02 -13.50 5.54
N VAL A 78 -0.74 -14.40 4.93
CA VAL A 78 -1.41 -14.15 3.65
C VAL A 78 -2.80 -13.56 3.94
N LEU A 79 -3.01 -12.27 3.66
CA LEU A 79 -4.23 -11.52 4.01
C LEU A 79 -5.44 -11.82 3.12
N ARG A 80 -5.26 -12.52 2.02
CA ARG A 80 -6.32 -12.90 1.09
C ARG A 80 -6.79 -14.32 1.41
N SER A 81 -8.08 -14.44 1.73
CA SER A 81 -8.72 -15.76 1.84
C SER A 81 -8.90 -16.37 0.46
N THR A 82 -8.59 -17.64 0.30
CA THR A 82 -8.67 -18.34 -0.98
C THR A 82 -9.13 -19.78 -0.78
N ALA A 83 -9.84 -20.31 -1.77
CA ALA A 83 -10.15 -21.74 -1.92
C ALA A 83 -9.44 -22.34 -3.16
N ASN A 84 -8.55 -21.59 -3.81
CA ASN A 84 -7.79 -22.08 -4.96
C ASN A 84 -6.69 -23.04 -4.51
N ALA A 85 -6.68 -24.25 -5.04
CA ALA A 85 -5.76 -25.32 -4.62
C ALA A 85 -4.28 -24.95 -4.84
N GLN A 86 -3.93 -24.25 -5.94
CA GLN A 86 -2.55 -23.86 -6.20
C GLN A 86 -2.06 -22.80 -5.20
N GLU A 87 -2.91 -21.84 -4.85
CA GLU A 87 -2.59 -20.80 -3.85
C GLU A 87 -2.48 -21.41 -2.46
N ILE A 88 -3.37 -22.35 -2.10
CA ILE A 88 -3.29 -23.09 -0.84
C ILE A 88 -1.99 -23.89 -0.78
N GLN A 89 -1.61 -24.55 -1.87
CA GLN A 89 -0.34 -25.28 -1.95
C GLN A 89 0.86 -24.38 -1.68
N GLN A 90 0.89 -23.17 -2.24
CA GLN A 90 1.95 -22.18 -1.97
C GLN A 90 1.97 -21.73 -0.50
N ILE A 91 0.79 -21.55 0.12
CA ILE A 91 0.68 -21.21 1.54
C ILE A 91 1.27 -22.31 2.40
N LEU A 92 0.87 -23.58 2.17
CA LEU A 92 1.36 -24.74 2.92
C LEU A 92 2.88 -24.91 2.75
N GLN A 93 3.39 -24.86 1.52
CA GLN A 93 4.82 -24.99 1.22
C GLN A 93 5.68 -23.89 1.86
N SER A 94 5.18 -22.66 1.92
CA SER A 94 5.90 -21.56 2.54
C SER A 94 5.79 -21.55 4.06
N GLY A 95 4.94 -22.40 4.67
CA GLY A 95 4.62 -22.34 6.09
C GLY A 95 4.06 -20.96 6.49
N ALA A 96 3.33 -20.33 5.59
CA ALA A 96 2.69 -19.05 5.88
C ALA A 96 1.36 -19.23 6.61
N THR A 97 1.04 -18.29 7.50
CA THR A 97 -0.25 -18.21 8.16
C THR A 97 -1.32 -17.81 7.16
N ALA A 98 -2.33 -18.64 6.96
CA ALA A 98 -3.41 -18.36 6.02
C ALA A 98 -4.49 -17.46 6.64
N THR A 99 -5.20 -16.70 5.81
CA THR A 99 -6.45 -16.04 6.22
C THR A 99 -7.64 -16.91 5.86
N VAL A 100 -8.46 -17.22 6.85
CA VAL A 100 -9.75 -17.90 6.70
C VAL A 100 -10.86 -16.85 6.82
N GLY A 101 -11.55 -16.58 5.72
CA GLY A 101 -12.62 -15.58 5.63
C GLY A 101 -13.97 -16.15 5.19
N SER A 102 -14.06 -17.46 4.96
CA SER A 102 -15.30 -18.18 4.69
C SER A 102 -15.11 -19.66 5.08
N TYR A 103 -16.23 -20.36 5.30
CA TYR A 103 -16.17 -21.77 5.65
C TYR A 103 -15.66 -22.63 4.48
N ASP A 104 -16.01 -22.26 3.24
CA ASP A 104 -15.54 -22.98 2.03
C ASP A 104 -14.01 -22.85 1.87
N ALA A 105 -13.45 -21.66 2.13
CA ALA A 105 -12.00 -21.48 2.14
C ALA A 105 -11.32 -22.29 3.27
N ALA A 106 -11.96 -22.38 4.44
CA ALA A 106 -11.47 -23.18 5.56
C ALA A 106 -11.47 -24.67 5.21
N LEU A 107 -12.56 -25.18 4.62
CA LEU A 107 -12.65 -26.58 4.17
C LEU A 107 -11.60 -26.93 3.12
N ALA A 108 -11.44 -26.06 2.11
CA ALA A 108 -10.44 -26.28 1.06
C ALA A 108 -9.00 -26.33 1.63
N LEU A 109 -8.67 -25.41 2.55
CA LEU A 109 -7.37 -25.37 3.22
C LEU A 109 -7.16 -26.59 4.12
N HIS A 110 -8.18 -26.95 4.94
CA HIS A 110 -8.15 -28.12 5.81
C HIS A 110 -7.92 -29.40 5.01
N GLY A 111 -8.73 -29.63 3.96
CA GLY A 111 -8.65 -30.84 3.16
C GLY A 111 -7.29 -31.03 2.47
N LEU A 112 -6.69 -29.93 1.97
CA LEU A 112 -5.35 -30.03 1.37
C LEU A 112 -4.27 -30.23 2.45
N ALA A 113 -4.36 -29.54 3.60
CA ALA A 113 -3.44 -29.74 4.72
C ALA A 113 -3.52 -31.17 5.26
N GLU A 114 -4.72 -31.70 5.46
CA GLU A 114 -4.96 -33.10 5.89
C GLU A 114 -4.34 -34.09 4.92
N SER A 115 -4.57 -33.93 3.62
CA SER A 115 -4.02 -34.84 2.59
C SER A 115 -2.49 -34.88 2.58
N GLN A 116 -1.82 -33.85 3.11
CA GLN A 116 -0.36 -33.75 3.22
C GLN A 116 0.15 -34.04 4.63
N GLY A 117 -0.73 -34.39 5.58
CA GLY A 117 -0.36 -34.61 6.97
C GLY A 117 0.16 -33.36 7.69
N MET A 118 -0.27 -32.19 7.25
CA MET A 118 0.18 -30.88 7.77
C MET A 118 -0.89 -30.24 8.66
N VAL A 119 -0.45 -29.36 9.54
CA VAL A 119 -1.30 -28.40 10.25
C VAL A 119 -0.92 -27.00 9.77
N CYS A 120 -1.91 -26.21 9.37
CA CYS A 120 -1.73 -24.85 8.89
C CYS A 120 -2.15 -23.83 9.96
N ASP A 121 -1.28 -22.89 10.29
CA ASP A 121 -1.64 -21.73 11.11
C ASP A 121 -2.59 -20.83 10.33
N VAL A 122 -3.66 -20.38 10.99
CA VAL A 122 -4.67 -19.53 10.36
C VAL A 122 -5.07 -18.34 11.21
N HIS A 123 -5.38 -17.24 10.55
CA HIS A 123 -6.09 -16.12 11.15
C HIS A 123 -7.54 -16.08 10.65
N ILE A 124 -8.49 -16.09 11.58
CA ILE A 124 -9.90 -15.86 11.27
C ILE A 124 -10.12 -14.39 10.93
N LYS A 125 -10.72 -14.15 9.78
CA LYS A 125 -11.08 -12.79 9.36
C LYS A 125 -12.55 -12.52 9.54
N VAL A 126 -12.89 -11.43 10.24
CA VAL A 126 -14.27 -10.96 10.47
C VAL A 126 -14.54 -9.72 9.61
N ALA A 127 -15.63 -9.74 8.84
CA ALA A 127 -16.06 -8.66 7.95
C ALA A 127 -16.98 -7.68 8.68
N THR A 128 -16.42 -6.69 9.35
CA THR A 128 -17.20 -5.70 10.13
C THR A 128 -17.58 -4.43 9.35
N GLY A 129 -17.40 -4.42 8.00
CA GLY A 129 -17.84 -3.28 7.18
C GLY A 129 -16.99 -2.94 5.97
N MET A 130 -15.96 -3.76 5.62
CA MET A 130 -15.19 -3.60 4.37
C MET A 130 -15.89 -4.25 3.16
N GLY A 131 -16.71 -5.30 3.37
CA GLY A 131 -17.46 -5.97 2.31
C GLY A 131 -16.60 -6.69 1.28
N ARG A 132 -15.47 -7.29 1.70
CA ARG A 132 -14.51 -7.92 0.76
C ARG A 132 -14.27 -9.39 1.08
N TYR A 133 -13.66 -9.68 2.20
CA TYR A 133 -13.40 -11.02 2.74
C TYR A 133 -13.72 -11.02 4.22
N GLY A 134 -14.07 -12.19 4.76
CA GLY A 134 -14.29 -12.40 6.18
C GLY A 134 -15.69 -12.89 6.47
N PHE A 135 -15.82 -13.68 7.53
CA PHE A 135 -17.11 -14.09 8.06
C PHE A 135 -17.88 -12.86 8.54
N LEU A 136 -19.18 -12.83 8.31
CA LEU A 136 -20.02 -11.81 8.90
C LEU A 136 -20.13 -12.05 10.43
N PRO A 137 -20.32 -11.01 11.26
CA PRO A 137 -20.52 -11.16 12.70
C PRO A 137 -21.71 -12.06 13.08
N THR A 138 -22.65 -12.26 12.16
CA THR A 138 -23.80 -13.17 12.29
C THR A 138 -23.46 -14.64 11.98
N GLU A 139 -22.31 -14.93 11.37
CA GLU A 139 -21.90 -16.29 11.00
C GLU A 139 -21.06 -16.97 12.10
N ILE A 140 -21.37 -16.69 13.37
CA ILE A 140 -20.60 -17.22 14.51
C ILE A 140 -20.53 -18.74 14.53
N ASP A 141 -21.60 -19.42 14.17
CA ASP A 141 -21.60 -20.90 14.14
C ASP A 141 -20.64 -21.47 13.11
N ARG A 142 -20.48 -20.80 11.97
CA ARG A 142 -19.48 -21.17 10.96
C ARG A 142 -18.05 -20.92 11.45
N ILE A 143 -17.83 -19.81 12.15
CA ILE A 143 -16.53 -19.54 12.79
C ILE A 143 -16.22 -20.64 13.81
N LEU A 144 -17.16 -20.97 14.70
CA LEU A 144 -16.97 -22.01 15.71
C LEU A 144 -16.78 -23.40 15.09
N SER A 145 -17.38 -23.64 13.92
CA SER A 145 -17.17 -24.90 13.18
C SER A 145 -15.72 -25.06 12.69
N VAL A 146 -15.01 -23.97 12.38
CA VAL A 146 -13.58 -24.02 12.05
C VAL A 146 -12.79 -24.59 13.23
N TYR A 147 -13.04 -24.10 14.46
CA TYR A 147 -12.35 -24.59 15.66
C TYR A 147 -12.70 -26.04 16.01
N ARG A 148 -13.99 -26.42 15.84
CA ARG A 148 -14.48 -27.74 16.29
C ARG A 148 -14.10 -28.88 15.38
N TYR A 149 -14.09 -28.65 14.07
CA TYR A 149 -14.10 -29.74 13.09
C TYR A 149 -12.90 -29.73 12.14
N LEU A 150 -12.20 -28.61 12.00
CA LEU A 150 -11.10 -28.50 11.04
C LEU A 150 -9.74 -28.62 11.77
N THR A 151 -9.43 -29.82 12.23
CA THR A 151 -8.31 -30.12 13.13
C THR A 151 -6.92 -29.88 12.52
N ASN A 152 -6.82 -29.81 11.19
CA ASN A 152 -5.58 -29.45 10.49
C ASN A 152 -5.40 -27.92 10.32
N LEU A 153 -6.28 -27.12 10.97
CA LEU A 153 -6.14 -25.67 11.07
C LEU A 153 -5.91 -25.27 12.52
N ASN A 154 -4.81 -24.60 12.77
CA ASN A 154 -4.48 -24.01 14.08
C ASN A 154 -4.78 -22.51 14.07
N VAL A 155 -5.78 -22.08 14.83
CA VAL A 155 -6.15 -20.65 14.86
C VAL A 155 -5.19 -19.88 15.76
N THR A 156 -4.31 -19.09 15.17
CA THR A 156 -3.29 -18.28 15.87
C THR A 156 -3.67 -16.81 15.97
N GLY A 157 -4.73 -16.37 15.27
CA GLY A 157 -5.19 -14.99 15.36
C GLY A 157 -6.59 -14.76 14.78
N THR A 158 -7.16 -13.63 15.17
CA THR A 158 -8.45 -13.16 14.67
C THR A 158 -8.36 -11.68 14.36
N TYR A 159 -8.87 -11.25 13.20
CA TYR A 159 -8.74 -9.84 12.81
C TYR A 159 -9.90 -9.31 12.00
N THR A 160 -10.05 -7.98 12.03
CA THR A 160 -10.90 -7.22 11.11
C THR A 160 -10.08 -6.16 10.37
N HIS A 161 -10.70 -5.45 9.43
CA HIS A 161 -10.06 -4.34 8.72
C HIS A 161 -10.98 -3.14 8.61
N TYR A 162 -10.56 -2.02 9.18
CA TYR A 162 -11.32 -0.78 9.17
C TYR A 162 -11.47 -0.18 7.77
N ALA A 163 -12.71 0.04 7.36
CA ALA A 163 -13.05 0.65 6.07
C ALA A 163 -13.12 2.18 6.14
N ASN A 164 -13.37 2.73 7.33
CA ASN A 164 -13.73 4.13 7.50
C ASN A 164 -12.76 4.94 8.36
N ALA A 165 -11.58 4.43 8.69
CA ALA A 165 -10.63 5.05 9.59
C ALA A 165 -10.23 6.49 9.20
N PHE A 166 -10.20 6.79 7.90
CA PHE A 166 -9.88 8.11 7.37
C PHE A 166 -11.10 9.06 7.22
N LYS A 167 -12.34 8.53 7.40
CA LYS A 167 -13.59 9.30 7.18
C LYS A 167 -14.39 9.51 8.45
N SER A 168 -14.43 8.54 9.36
CA SER A 168 -15.35 8.55 10.48
C SER A 168 -14.88 7.70 11.66
N VAL A 169 -14.48 8.34 12.74
CA VAL A 169 -14.13 7.67 14.01
C VAL A 169 -15.33 6.87 14.54
N LYS A 170 -16.55 7.41 14.49
CA LYS A 170 -17.75 6.70 14.95
C LYS A 170 -17.99 5.38 14.20
N LYS A 171 -17.87 5.38 12.86
CA LYS A 171 -18.02 4.14 12.08
C LYS A 171 -16.88 3.15 12.33
N THR A 172 -15.68 3.64 12.60
CA THR A 172 -14.54 2.81 12.95
C THR A 172 -14.75 2.15 14.31
N GLN A 173 -15.30 2.89 15.30
CA GLN A 173 -15.65 2.33 16.60
C GLN A 173 -16.72 1.24 16.47
N LEU A 174 -17.79 1.46 15.71
CA LEU A 174 -18.82 0.43 15.47
C LEU A 174 -18.24 -0.84 14.82
N GLN A 175 -17.23 -0.71 13.97
CA GLN A 175 -16.52 -1.87 13.40
C GLN A 175 -15.72 -2.61 14.48
N LEU A 176 -15.09 -1.90 15.40
CA LEU A 176 -14.35 -2.49 16.52
C LEU A 176 -15.32 -3.21 17.47
N ASP A 177 -16.42 -2.57 17.84
CA ASP A 177 -17.43 -3.15 18.76
C ASP A 177 -18.01 -4.45 18.18
N ALA A 178 -18.35 -4.45 16.89
CA ALA A 178 -18.82 -5.66 16.20
C ALA A 178 -17.75 -6.77 16.16
N PHE A 179 -16.48 -6.41 16.00
CA PHE A 179 -15.36 -7.35 16.03
C PHE A 179 -15.19 -7.96 17.42
N LEU A 180 -15.16 -7.13 18.46
CA LEU A 180 -15.00 -7.59 19.85
C LEU A 180 -16.16 -8.47 20.30
N SER A 181 -17.39 -8.19 19.86
CA SER A 181 -18.53 -9.07 20.13
C SER A 181 -18.36 -10.48 19.55
N VAL A 182 -17.75 -10.62 18.37
CA VAL A 182 -17.40 -11.94 17.80
C VAL A 182 -16.32 -12.63 18.63
N VAL A 183 -15.28 -11.89 19.03
CA VAL A 183 -14.19 -12.39 19.89
C VAL A 183 -14.74 -12.92 21.22
N GLU A 184 -15.66 -12.19 21.87
CA GLU A 184 -16.32 -12.62 23.11
C GLU A 184 -17.10 -13.93 22.92
N LYS A 185 -17.81 -14.07 21.80
CA LYS A 185 -18.55 -15.31 21.49
C LYS A 185 -17.63 -16.50 21.25
N ILE A 186 -16.45 -16.30 20.63
CA ILE A 186 -15.43 -17.34 20.46
C ILE A 186 -14.94 -17.79 21.85
N ARG A 187 -14.60 -16.84 22.74
CA ARG A 187 -14.17 -17.12 24.12
C ARG A 187 -15.24 -17.82 24.95
N ALA A 188 -16.48 -17.34 24.85
CA ALA A 188 -17.62 -17.94 25.55
C ALA A 188 -17.90 -19.39 25.11
N ALA A 189 -17.50 -19.77 23.88
CA ALA A 189 -17.60 -21.14 23.37
C ALA A 189 -16.37 -22.00 23.80
N GLY A 190 -15.45 -21.46 24.60
CA GLY A 190 -14.27 -22.18 25.12
C GLY A 190 -13.07 -22.20 24.16
N PHE A 191 -13.03 -21.32 23.16
CA PHE A 191 -11.92 -21.26 22.21
C PHE A 191 -11.09 -20.00 22.37
N GLU A 192 -9.78 -20.10 22.02
CA GLU A 192 -8.86 -18.97 22.01
C GLU A 192 -8.87 -18.28 20.63
N PRO A 193 -9.18 -16.99 20.55
CA PRO A 193 -9.18 -16.26 19.28
C PRO A 193 -7.77 -15.97 18.74
N GLY A 194 -6.73 -16.26 19.50
CA GLY A 194 -5.34 -15.92 19.18
C GLY A 194 -5.09 -14.41 19.20
N MET A 195 -4.09 -13.96 18.45
CA MET A 195 -3.67 -12.55 18.35
C MET A 195 -4.75 -11.69 17.68
N LEU A 196 -5.20 -10.66 18.37
CA LEU A 196 -6.23 -9.76 17.89
C LEU A 196 -5.63 -8.56 17.16
N SER A 197 -6.13 -8.24 15.96
CA SER A 197 -5.70 -7.03 15.25
C SER A 197 -6.82 -6.40 14.43
N ALA A 198 -6.90 -5.07 14.44
CA ALA A 198 -7.90 -4.29 13.70
C ALA A 198 -7.29 -3.10 12.98
N SER A 199 -6.40 -2.35 13.65
CA SER A 199 -5.84 -1.10 13.18
C SER A 199 -4.95 -1.27 11.96
N ASN A 200 -5.20 -0.43 10.96
CA ASN A 200 -4.33 -0.20 9.80
C ASN A 200 -3.60 1.15 9.95
N SER A 201 -2.74 1.53 8.99
CA SER A 201 -2.00 2.80 9.02
C SER A 201 -2.92 4.00 9.26
N GLU A 202 -4.09 4.06 8.62
CA GLU A 202 -5.01 5.19 8.76
C GLU A 202 -5.67 5.24 10.14
N ALA A 203 -6.01 4.09 10.72
CA ALA A 203 -6.58 4.04 12.06
C ALA A 203 -5.54 4.44 13.12
N MET A 204 -4.33 3.90 13.03
CA MET A 204 -3.27 4.17 14.00
C MET A 204 -2.88 5.65 14.04
N PHE A 205 -2.86 6.33 12.91
CA PHE A 205 -2.49 7.74 12.84
C PHE A 205 -3.67 8.71 12.92
N GLY A 206 -4.87 8.30 12.53
CA GLY A 206 -6.05 9.16 12.43
C GLY A 206 -7.15 8.93 13.45
N CYS A 207 -7.17 7.78 14.14
CA CYS A 207 -8.19 7.43 15.11
C CYS A 207 -7.55 7.17 16.49
N LYS A 208 -8.31 7.41 17.56
CA LYS A 208 -7.95 7.00 18.93
C LYS A 208 -8.62 5.64 19.26
N THR A 209 -8.44 4.65 18.38
CA THR A 209 -8.92 3.29 18.65
C THR A 209 -7.84 2.47 19.34
N ASP A 210 -8.24 1.46 20.09
CA ASP A 210 -7.31 0.50 20.66
C ASP A 210 -6.54 -0.23 19.55
N ASN A 211 -5.24 -0.40 19.73
CA ASN A 211 -4.39 -1.15 18.81
C ASN A 211 -4.51 -2.67 18.98
N LEU A 212 -5.18 -3.13 20.04
CA LEU A 212 -5.28 -4.53 20.41
C LEU A 212 -3.88 -5.17 20.59
N ASP A 213 -3.74 -6.47 20.27
CA ASP A 213 -2.43 -7.15 20.38
C ASP A 213 -1.48 -6.75 19.24
N ALA A 214 -2.02 -6.39 18.06
CA ALA A 214 -1.19 -6.03 16.91
C ALA A 214 -1.84 -4.99 15.99
N VAL A 215 -0.97 -4.25 15.28
CA VAL A 215 -1.34 -3.29 14.22
C VAL A 215 -0.77 -3.74 12.88
N ARG A 216 -1.53 -3.58 11.79
CA ARG A 216 -1.12 -3.96 10.44
C ARG A 216 -0.78 -2.73 9.61
N ILE A 217 0.50 -2.43 9.48
CA ILE A 217 1.01 -1.19 8.94
C ILE A 217 1.67 -1.41 7.57
N GLY A 218 1.20 -0.67 6.57
CA GLY A 218 1.72 -0.74 5.20
C GLY A 218 2.12 0.64 4.66
N SER A 219 1.17 1.46 4.24
CA SER A 219 1.45 2.75 3.60
C SER A 219 2.28 3.71 4.47
N ALA A 220 2.14 3.65 5.79
CA ALA A 220 2.92 4.47 6.72
C ALA A 220 4.42 4.11 6.72
N LEU A 221 4.81 2.87 6.37
CA LEU A 221 6.22 2.49 6.23
C LEU A 221 6.93 3.33 5.16
N GLY A 222 6.22 3.66 4.08
CA GLY A 222 6.68 4.58 3.03
C GLY A 222 6.36 6.06 3.30
N GLY A 223 5.93 6.40 4.51
CA GLY A 223 5.59 7.76 4.90
C GLY A 223 4.29 8.29 4.30
N ARG A 224 3.32 7.41 4.00
CA ARG A 224 2.08 7.79 3.29
C ARG A 224 0.86 7.42 4.13
N VAL A 225 0.23 8.43 4.71
CA VAL A 225 -1.07 8.35 5.40
C VAL A 225 -1.98 9.46 4.90
N ILE A 226 -3.30 9.24 4.94
CA ILE A 226 -4.33 10.23 4.56
C ILE A 226 -4.72 11.08 5.78
N ALA A 227 -4.50 10.55 6.98
CA ALA A 227 -4.78 11.26 8.24
C ALA A 227 -4.13 12.65 8.24
N LYS A 228 -4.90 13.66 8.65
CA LYS A 228 -4.43 15.05 8.69
C LYS A 228 -3.45 15.27 9.85
N GLY A 229 -2.50 16.15 9.64
CA GLY A 229 -1.50 16.56 10.62
C GLY A 229 -0.09 16.07 10.28
N ASP A 230 0.87 16.55 11.02
CA ASP A 230 2.23 16.01 11.01
C ASP A 230 2.29 14.80 11.93
N HIS A 231 2.71 13.69 11.38
CA HIS A 231 2.82 12.43 12.10
C HIS A 231 4.27 11.97 12.27
N GLY A 232 5.23 12.83 11.93
CA GLY A 232 6.66 12.49 11.93
C GLY A 232 7.07 11.48 10.85
N LEU A 233 6.19 11.23 9.86
CA LEU A 233 6.44 10.30 8.78
C LEU A 233 7.08 10.99 7.57
N GLN A 234 8.12 10.40 7.02
CA GLN A 234 8.86 10.93 5.89
C GLN A 234 8.50 10.15 4.61
N ARG A 235 8.03 10.85 3.59
CA ARG A 235 7.78 10.23 2.27
C ARG A 235 9.09 9.77 1.64
N THR A 236 9.15 8.51 1.25
CA THR A 236 10.24 7.91 0.50
C THR A 236 9.80 7.43 -0.88
N GLY A 237 10.75 7.21 -1.76
CA GLY A 237 10.51 6.78 -3.13
C GLY A 237 10.25 7.96 -4.06
N ARG A 238 11.27 8.37 -4.83
CA ARG A 238 11.21 9.42 -5.85
C ARG A 238 11.63 8.88 -7.20
N LEU A 239 10.79 9.08 -8.21
CA LEU A 239 11.17 8.71 -9.58
C LEU A 239 12.20 9.70 -10.10
N GLN A 240 13.29 9.18 -10.63
CA GLN A 240 14.34 9.96 -11.28
C GLN A 240 14.48 9.56 -12.74
N SER A 241 14.86 10.51 -13.57
CA SER A 241 15.24 10.31 -14.95
C SER A 241 16.22 11.38 -15.38
N GLU A 242 16.79 11.23 -16.56
CA GLU A 242 17.67 12.22 -17.15
C GLU A 242 16.94 12.96 -18.27
N ILE A 243 17.28 14.23 -18.49
CA ILE A 243 16.84 14.99 -19.65
C ILE A 243 17.41 14.34 -20.89
N SER A 244 16.56 14.06 -21.87
CA SER A 244 16.97 13.49 -23.16
C SER A 244 17.36 14.54 -24.20
N GLU A 245 16.65 15.67 -24.21
CA GLU A 245 16.85 16.73 -25.18
C GLU A 245 16.49 18.09 -24.60
N VAL A 246 17.18 19.13 -25.03
CA VAL A 246 16.86 20.53 -24.69
C VAL A 246 16.90 21.37 -25.98
N ARG A 247 15.87 22.20 -26.17
CA ARG A 247 15.80 23.11 -27.33
C ARG A 247 15.07 24.41 -27.00
N TRP A 248 15.36 25.44 -27.75
CA TRP A 248 14.61 26.69 -27.74
C TRP A 248 13.42 26.60 -28.70
N LEU A 249 12.24 26.99 -28.23
CA LEU A 249 11.05 27.20 -29.05
C LEU A 249 10.73 28.69 -29.08
N PRO A 250 10.37 29.25 -30.27
CA PRO A 250 9.91 30.65 -30.36
C PRO A 250 8.57 30.84 -29.63
N ALA A 251 8.17 32.09 -29.41
CA ALA A 251 6.81 32.41 -28.96
C ALA A 251 5.76 31.90 -29.99
N GLY A 252 4.60 31.48 -29.52
CA GLY A 252 3.52 30.93 -30.35
C GLY A 252 3.68 29.45 -30.72
N CYS A 253 4.71 28.76 -30.24
CA CYS A 253 4.95 27.37 -30.58
C CYS A 253 4.12 26.43 -29.69
N PRO A 254 3.35 25.46 -30.29
CA PRO A 254 2.59 24.49 -29.51
C PRO A 254 3.49 23.43 -28.88
N VAL A 255 3.13 22.96 -27.68
CA VAL A 255 3.82 21.89 -26.95
C VAL A 255 2.81 20.81 -26.53
N GLY A 256 3.07 19.58 -26.94
CA GLY A 256 2.28 18.41 -26.59
C GLY A 256 1.02 18.23 -27.43
N TYR A 257 0.31 17.13 -27.18
CA TYR A 257 -0.93 16.79 -27.89
C TYR A 257 -2.02 17.85 -27.70
N GLY A 258 -2.76 18.13 -28.77
CA GLY A 258 -3.87 19.09 -28.75
C GLY A 258 -3.43 20.53 -28.49
N SER A 259 -2.14 20.86 -28.70
CA SER A 259 -1.59 22.19 -28.38
C SER A 259 -1.93 22.65 -26.97
N ALA A 260 -1.90 21.71 -25.99
CA ALA A 260 -2.32 21.96 -24.62
C ALA A 260 -1.55 23.09 -23.93
N TYR A 261 -0.38 23.42 -24.43
CA TYR A 261 0.40 24.59 -24.06
C TYR A 261 0.93 25.27 -25.31
N VAL A 262 0.89 26.59 -25.34
CA VAL A 262 1.51 27.42 -26.38
C VAL A 262 2.49 28.36 -25.70
N THR A 263 3.72 28.42 -26.17
CA THR A 263 4.76 29.30 -25.64
C THR A 263 4.34 30.77 -25.79
N LYS A 264 4.46 31.54 -24.73
CA LYS A 264 4.14 33.01 -24.74
C LYS A 264 5.34 33.89 -25.09
N HIS A 265 6.52 33.38 -24.89
CA HIS A 265 7.82 33.99 -25.14
C HIS A 265 8.79 32.88 -25.62
N PRO A 266 9.97 33.24 -26.13
CA PRO A 266 10.99 32.22 -26.39
C PRO A 266 11.22 31.38 -25.13
N THR A 267 11.02 30.08 -25.25
CA THR A 267 11.00 29.15 -24.10
C THR A 267 11.99 28.02 -24.34
N ARG A 268 12.83 27.77 -23.37
CA ARG A 268 13.76 26.64 -23.39
C ARG A 268 13.07 25.40 -22.85
N VAL A 269 12.79 24.43 -23.69
CA VAL A 269 12.04 23.22 -23.38
C VAL A 269 12.97 22.05 -23.25
N ALA A 270 12.86 21.30 -22.14
CA ALA A 270 13.53 20.03 -21.97
C ALA A 270 12.51 18.87 -22.02
N ILE A 271 12.93 17.75 -22.59
CA ILE A 271 12.16 16.52 -22.70
C ILE A 271 12.72 15.48 -21.73
N ILE A 272 11.84 14.93 -20.92
CA ILE A 272 12.14 13.84 -19.99
C ILE A 272 11.48 12.58 -20.53
N PRO A 273 12.21 11.45 -20.70
CA PRO A 273 11.64 10.20 -21.21
C PRO A 273 10.86 9.46 -20.10
N VAL A 274 9.92 10.14 -19.45
CA VAL A 274 9.04 9.61 -18.40
C VAL A 274 7.62 10.10 -18.67
N GLY A 275 6.65 9.20 -18.52
CA GLY A 275 5.25 9.51 -18.69
C GLY A 275 4.34 8.67 -17.82
N SER A 276 3.08 8.53 -18.22
CA SER A 276 2.06 7.79 -17.46
C SER A 276 2.36 6.28 -17.40
N ALA A 277 3.02 5.70 -18.40
CA ALA A 277 3.46 4.30 -18.36
C ALA A 277 4.51 4.03 -17.27
N ASP A 278 5.21 5.06 -16.81
CA ASP A 278 6.22 4.98 -15.75
C ASP A 278 5.63 5.29 -14.37
N GLY A 279 4.29 5.44 -14.28
CA GLY A 279 3.60 5.78 -13.03
C GLY A 279 3.59 7.27 -12.69
N TYR A 280 4.13 8.13 -13.56
CA TYR A 280 4.10 9.58 -13.37
C TYR A 280 2.72 10.14 -13.68
N MET A 281 2.18 10.97 -12.80
CA MET A 281 0.84 11.56 -12.91
C MET A 281 -0.31 10.53 -12.94
N VAL A 282 -0.05 9.28 -12.56
CA VAL A 282 -1.09 8.26 -12.38
C VAL A 282 -1.76 8.47 -11.02
N GLU A 283 -3.08 8.64 -11.03
CA GLU A 283 -3.90 8.76 -9.84
C GLU A 283 -4.79 7.51 -9.67
N LYS A 284 -5.14 7.19 -8.41
CA LYS A 284 -6.16 6.18 -8.14
C LYS A 284 -7.49 6.63 -8.75
N ALA A 285 -8.21 5.72 -9.40
CA ALA A 285 -9.55 5.96 -9.89
C ALA A 285 -10.42 6.52 -8.74
N ARG A 286 -11.08 7.64 -8.99
CA ARG A 286 -12.03 8.21 -8.04
C ARG A 286 -13.34 7.43 -8.15
N SER A 287 -13.82 6.86 -7.03
CA SER A 287 -15.16 6.29 -7.01
C SER A 287 -16.19 7.41 -7.12
N SER A 288 -17.13 7.28 -8.03
CA SER A 288 -18.22 8.25 -8.26
C SER A 288 -19.59 7.67 -7.94
N PHE A 289 -19.65 6.71 -7.00
CA PHE A 289 -20.90 6.02 -6.66
C PHE A 289 -21.85 6.82 -5.74
N GLY A 290 -21.38 7.88 -5.10
CA GLY A 290 -22.19 8.69 -4.20
C GLY A 290 -22.42 10.11 -4.74
N PHE A 291 -23.65 10.64 -4.60
CA PHE A 291 -23.97 12.02 -5.01
C PHE A 291 -23.00 13.06 -4.45
N LYS A 292 -22.64 12.94 -3.16
CA LYS A 292 -21.66 13.85 -2.50
C LYS A 292 -20.26 13.75 -3.13
N GLU A 293 -19.87 12.58 -3.58
CA GLU A 293 -18.56 12.34 -4.22
C GLU A 293 -18.56 12.88 -5.66
N CYS A 294 -19.65 12.67 -6.42
CA CYS A 294 -19.86 13.26 -7.74
C CYS A 294 -19.88 14.79 -7.67
N PHE A 295 -20.63 15.37 -6.73
CA PHE A 295 -20.70 16.81 -6.52
C PHE A 295 -19.31 17.40 -6.16
N ARG A 296 -18.57 16.74 -5.27
CA ARG A 296 -17.21 17.16 -4.91
C ARG A 296 -16.24 17.05 -6.08
N ALA A 297 -16.39 16.02 -6.93
CA ALA A 297 -15.60 15.87 -8.16
C ALA A 297 -15.92 16.98 -9.16
N ALA A 298 -17.21 17.32 -9.36
CA ALA A 298 -17.64 18.42 -10.21
C ALA A 298 -17.11 19.76 -9.70
N CYS A 299 -17.24 20.07 -8.42
CA CYS A 299 -16.67 21.26 -7.81
C CYS A 299 -15.14 21.32 -7.96
N SER A 300 -14.45 20.20 -7.76
CA SER A 300 -12.99 20.11 -7.95
C SER A 300 -12.58 20.36 -9.41
N ALA A 301 -13.34 19.83 -10.38
CA ALA A 301 -13.12 20.06 -11.81
C ALA A 301 -13.35 21.54 -12.16
N MET A 302 -14.40 22.16 -11.64
CA MET A 302 -14.72 23.58 -11.82
C MET A 302 -13.63 24.49 -11.22
N LEU A 303 -13.15 24.18 -10.01
CA LEU A 303 -12.04 24.90 -9.40
C LEU A 303 -10.71 24.70 -10.14
N SER A 304 -10.49 23.54 -10.75
CA SER A 304 -9.30 23.30 -11.57
C SER A 304 -9.30 24.07 -12.88
N PHE A 305 -10.48 24.35 -13.42
CA PHE A 305 -10.65 25.23 -14.59
C PHE A 305 -10.19 26.67 -14.28
N PHE A 306 -10.56 27.19 -13.10
CA PHE A 306 -10.16 28.55 -12.67
C PHE A 306 -8.71 28.60 -12.13
N ARG A 307 -8.24 27.53 -11.48
CA ARG A 307 -6.90 27.42 -10.88
C ARG A 307 -6.01 26.51 -11.71
N ARG A 308 -5.70 26.81 -12.98
CA ARG A 308 -4.80 25.98 -13.80
C ARG A 308 -3.74 25.30 -12.94
N ARG A 309 -3.95 24.00 -12.56
CA ARG A 309 -2.99 23.24 -11.75
C ARG A 309 -1.66 23.19 -12.50
N LYS A 310 -0.64 23.84 -11.96
CA LYS A 310 0.71 23.70 -12.46
C LYS A 310 1.36 22.51 -11.78
N TYR A 311 1.89 21.61 -12.57
CA TYR A 311 2.70 20.50 -12.08
C TYR A 311 4.17 20.89 -12.19
N TYR A 312 4.97 20.37 -11.27
CA TYR A 312 6.39 20.73 -11.19
C TYR A 312 7.23 19.47 -11.02
N VAL A 313 8.43 19.52 -11.58
CA VAL A 313 9.51 18.57 -11.32
C VAL A 313 10.68 19.32 -10.68
N GLN A 314 11.69 18.62 -10.20
CA GLN A 314 12.90 19.24 -9.66
C GLN A 314 14.08 19.00 -10.60
N VAL A 315 14.77 20.06 -10.97
CA VAL A 315 16.00 20.06 -11.77
C VAL A 315 17.03 20.90 -11.03
N ASN A 316 18.17 20.32 -10.68
CA ASN A 316 19.22 21.00 -9.92
C ASN A 316 18.69 21.73 -8.65
N GLY A 317 17.78 21.07 -7.91
CA GLY A 317 17.16 21.64 -6.70
C GLY A 317 16.08 22.69 -6.95
N LYS A 318 15.87 23.15 -8.18
CA LYS A 318 14.84 24.14 -8.54
C LYS A 318 13.55 23.46 -9.00
N ARG A 319 12.40 24.04 -8.66
CA ARG A 319 11.09 23.62 -9.14
C ARG A 319 10.84 24.16 -10.54
N VAL A 320 10.64 23.26 -11.49
CA VAL A 320 10.48 23.54 -12.92
C VAL A 320 9.08 23.11 -13.36
N PRO A 321 8.30 23.96 -14.06
CA PRO A 321 6.95 23.63 -14.45
C PRO A 321 6.91 22.61 -15.59
N VAL A 322 5.99 21.68 -15.49
CA VAL A 322 5.58 20.81 -16.60
C VAL A 322 4.70 21.60 -17.55
N ILE A 323 4.98 21.53 -18.84
CA ILE A 323 4.24 22.20 -19.91
C ILE A 323 3.65 21.19 -20.89
N GLY A 324 2.46 21.49 -21.40
CA GLY A 324 1.70 20.55 -22.23
C GLY A 324 1.13 19.36 -21.45
N HIS A 325 0.63 18.37 -22.17
CA HIS A 325 0.16 17.12 -21.58
C HIS A 325 1.33 16.17 -21.29
N VAL A 326 1.28 15.49 -20.13
CA VAL A 326 2.15 14.35 -19.87
C VAL A 326 1.76 13.22 -20.82
N GLY A 327 2.68 12.80 -21.65
CA GLY A 327 2.46 11.70 -22.60
C GLY A 327 2.60 10.33 -21.94
N VAL A 328 2.50 9.28 -22.73
CA VAL A 328 2.70 7.91 -22.27
C VAL A 328 4.14 7.70 -21.77
N ASN A 329 5.13 8.17 -22.53
CA ASN A 329 6.55 7.96 -22.27
C ASN A 329 7.39 9.25 -22.20
N HIS A 330 6.77 10.43 -22.32
CA HIS A 330 7.50 11.70 -22.38
C HIS A 330 6.76 12.79 -21.60
N THR A 331 7.56 13.66 -20.98
CA THR A 331 7.09 14.88 -20.30
C THR A 331 7.94 16.05 -20.77
N ALA A 332 7.31 17.15 -21.14
CA ALA A 332 7.98 18.40 -21.48
C ALA A 332 7.98 19.35 -20.26
N ILE A 333 9.10 20.00 -20.02
CA ILE A 333 9.26 20.97 -18.92
C ILE A 333 9.87 22.28 -19.45
N ASP A 334 9.51 23.41 -18.83
CA ASP A 334 10.07 24.70 -19.12
C ASP A 334 11.32 24.94 -18.26
N VAL A 335 12.48 24.95 -18.88
CA VAL A 335 13.79 25.15 -18.24
C VAL A 335 14.44 26.47 -18.63
N THR A 336 13.64 27.46 -19.03
CA THR A 336 14.14 28.78 -19.48
C THR A 336 15.12 29.39 -18.49
N ASP A 337 14.78 29.34 -17.19
CA ASP A 337 15.56 29.97 -16.11
C ASP A 337 16.44 28.96 -15.34
N VAL A 338 16.67 27.76 -15.90
CA VAL A 338 17.47 26.72 -15.26
C VAL A 338 18.56 26.22 -16.18
N GLU A 339 19.80 26.34 -15.75
CA GLU A 339 20.92 25.75 -16.46
C GLU A 339 20.90 24.22 -16.36
N CYS A 340 20.70 23.56 -17.47
CA CYS A 340 20.67 22.10 -17.60
C CYS A 340 20.87 21.67 -19.05
N GLY A 341 21.14 20.41 -19.29
CA GLY A 341 21.31 19.83 -20.62
C GLY A 341 20.93 18.37 -20.64
N PRO A 342 21.09 17.66 -21.76
CA PRO A 342 20.96 16.21 -21.82
C PRO A 342 21.82 15.55 -20.75
N GLY A 343 21.30 14.50 -20.07
CA GLY A 343 21.95 13.84 -18.94
C GLY A 343 21.71 14.49 -17.58
N THR A 344 21.18 15.72 -17.51
CA THR A 344 20.82 16.34 -16.21
C THR A 344 19.69 15.55 -15.54
N VAL A 345 19.88 15.20 -14.27
CA VAL A 345 18.92 14.42 -13.47
C VAL A 345 17.70 15.27 -13.09
N VAL A 346 16.53 14.70 -13.31
CA VAL A 346 15.23 15.25 -12.94
C VAL A 346 14.55 14.36 -11.90
N GLN A 347 14.03 14.94 -10.85
CA GLN A 347 13.22 14.23 -9.84
C GLN A 347 11.73 14.52 -10.06
N LEU A 348 10.94 13.44 -10.13
CA LEU A 348 9.49 13.49 -10.36
C LEU A 348 8.76 12.92 -9.14
N ASP A 349 7.69 13.61 -8.71
CA ASP A 349 6.83 13.10 -7.63
C ASP A 349 5.85 12.07 -8.21
N ALA A 350 6.29 10.82 -8.25
CA ALA A 350 5.46 9.66 -8.57
C ALA A 350 5.22 8.82 -7.31
N ALA A 351 4.02 8.29 -7.16
CA ALA A 351 3.76 7.35 -6.08
C ALA A 351 4.44 6.00 -6.38
N PRO A 352 5.35 5.49 -5.52
CA PRO A 352 6.08 4.25 -5.80
C PRO A 352 5.20 3.06 -6.17
N LEU A 353 3.97 3.01 -5.61
CA LEU A 353 2.96 1.99 -5.90
C LEU A 353 2.61 1.88 -7.39
N PHE A 354 2.68 2.98 -8.14
CA PHE A 354 2.36 3.01 -9.57
C PHE A 354 3.60 2.90 -10.46
N VAL A 355 4.80 2.97 -9.89
CA VAL A 355 6.04 2.80 -10.66
C VAL A 355 6.22 1.32 -11.00
N PRO A 356 6.26 0.94 -12.30
CA PRO A 356 6.40 -0.44 -12.74
C PRO A 356 7.60 -1.15 -12.10
N ALA A 357 7.49 -2.46 -11.88
CA ALA A 357 8.56 -3.27 -11.33
C ALA A 357 9.82 -3.31 -12.23
N SER A 358 9.63 -3.08 -13.52
CA SER A 358 10.73 -3.00 -14.51
C SER A 358 11.65 -1.79 -14.32
N ILE A 359 11.19 -0.73 -13.64
CA ILE A 359 12.06 0.40 -13.28
C ILE A 359 12.87 -0.01 -12.04
N PRO A 360 14.20 -0.01 -12.10
CA PRO A 360 15.05 -0.43 -10.98
C PRO A 360 14.86 0.48 -9.76
N ARG A 361 14.91 -0.12 -8.56
CA ARG A 361 14.93 0.59 -7.28
C ARG A 361 16.37 0.75 -6.86
N GLN A 362 16.80 1.97 -6.65
CA GLN A 362 18.11 2.29 -6.10
C GLN A 362 17.95 2.73 -4.65
N TYR A 363 18.53 1.95 -3.74
CA TYR A 363 18.47 2.23 -2.32
C TYR A 363 19.68 3.05 -1.90
N VAL A 364 19.39 4.15 -1.21
CA VAL A 364 20.40 5.05 -0.64
C VAL A 364 20.15 5.23 0.85
N ASP A 365 21.19 5.60 1.58
CA ASP A 365 21.10 5.90 3.02
C ASP A 365 20.56 7.30 3.28
#